data_e72177e3d4d0412099544672592eb020
#
_entry.id   e72177e3d4d0412099544672592eb020
#
_cell.length_a   1.000
_cell.length_b   1.000
_cell.length_c   1.000
_cell.angle_alpha   90.00
_cell.angle_beta   90.00
_cell.angle_gamma   90.00
#
_symmetry.space_group_name_H-M   'P 1'
#
loop_
_entity.id
_entity.type
_entity.pdbx_description
1 polymer ?
#
loop_
_entity_poly.entity_id
_entity_poly.type
_entity_poly.pdbx_seq_one_letter_code
_entity_poly.pdbx_strand_id
1 'polypeptide(L)'
;DKLRQKILGIYRKDYWDFGPTFACEKLFEINHIKLSDETLRTWLIAEGLWQKRRKGRKHRLWRERRHHFGEMTQMDGSRHAWFENRGPECVLMGYIDDATGTKYGRFYPYEGTIPAFESLKRYIKRYGIPFSIYLDRHSTYKGWAKMTIDQELRNEKSLSQFEEAAKKLGIDIIHAQSAPAKGRIERSFKTDQDRLVKELRLAGISTIE
;
A
#
# COMPACT_ATOMS: atom_id res chain seq x y z
N ASP A 1 -11.20 -36.03 -12.83
CA ASP A 1 -11.15 -35.00 -13.87
C ASP A 1 -12.28 -33.96 -13.88
N LYS A 2 -13.49 -34.32 -13.45
CA LYS A 2 -14.62 -33.38 -13.37
C LYS A 2 -14.34 -32.18 -12.47
N LEU A 3 -13.68 -32.38 -11.32
CA LEU A 3 -13.31 -31.30 -10.39
C LEU A 3 -12.29 -30.33 -11.01
N ARG A 4 -11.28 -30.86 -11.69
CA ARG A 4 -10.28 -30.05 -12.40
C ARG A 4 -10.96 -29.15 -13.45
N GLN A 5 -11.82 -29.71 -14.28
CA GLN A 5 -12.57 -28.96 -15.29
C GLN A 5 -13.45 -27.86 -14.69
N LYS A 6 -14.14 -28.18 -13.58
CA LYS A 6 -14.93 -27.19 -12.82
C LYS A 6 -14.08 -26.03 -12.34
N ILE A 7 -12.92 -26.31 -11.72
CA ILE A 7 -12.02 -25.29 -11.18
C ILE A 7 -11.45 -24.43 -12.31
N LEU A 8 -11.01 -25.03 -13.41
CA LEU A 8 -10.51 -24.30 -14.57
C LEU A 8 -11.60 -23.43 -15.22
N GLY A 9 -12.85 -23.89 -15.23
CA GLY A 9 -13.99 -23.08 -15.67
C GLY A 9 -14.21 -21.84 -14.81
N ILE A 10 -14.21 -21.99 -13.48
CA ILE A 10 -14.31 -20.88 -12.53
C ILE A 10 -13.13 -19.92 -12.72
N TYR A 11 -11.91 -20.46 -12.81
CA TYR A 11 -10.71 -19.63 -12.99
C TYR A 11 -10.78 -18.78 -14.26
N ARG A 12 -11.15 -19.35 -15.41
CA ARG A 12 -11.28 -18.60 -16.67
C ARG A 12 -12.34 -17.51 -16.60
N LYS A 13 -13.41 -17.74 -15.86
CA LYS A 13 -14.52 -16.78 -15.73
C LYS A 13 -14.21 -15.65 -14.74
N ASP A 14 -13.81 -16.03 -13.53
CA ASP A 14 -13.82 -15.10 -12.38
C ASP A 14 -12.40 -14.70 -11.91
N TYR A 15 -11.37 -15.53 -12.21
CA TYR A 15 -10.01 -15.37 -11.64
C TYR A 15 -8.90 -15.37 -12.70
N TRP A 16 -9.24 -15.10 -13.96
CA TRP A 16 -8.35 -15.21 -15.14
C TRP A 16 -7.00 -14.49 -15.02
N ASP A 17 -6.90 -13.42 -14.22
CA ASP A 17 -5.72 -12.61 -13.98
C ASP A 17 -5.10 -12.82 -12.58
N PHE A 18 -5.64 -13.77 -11.80
CA PHE A 18 -5.13 -14.06 -10.46
C PHE A 18 -3.92 -14.98 -10.53
N GLY A 19 -2.92 -14.71 -9.66
CA GLY A 19 -1.87 -15.68 -9.43
C GLY A 19 -2.42 -16.95 -8.72
N PRO A 20 -1.79 -18.13 -8.91
CA PRO A 20 -2.30 -19.40 -8.37
C PRO A 20 -2.61 -19.36 -6.87
N THR A 21 -1.74 -18.75 -6.05
CA THR A 21 -1.95 -18.63 -4.60
C THR A 21 -3.20 -17.84 -4.28
N PHE A 22 -3.36 -16.67 -4.90
CA PHE A 22 -4.52 -15.81 -4.65
C PHE A 22 -5.82 -16.43 -5.20
N ALA A 23 -5.77 -17.10 -6.34
CA ALA A 23 -6.90 -17.84 -6.88
C ALA A 23 -7.34 -18.97 -5.94
N CYS A 24 -6.39 -19.71 -5.32
CA CYS A 24 -6.72 -20.74 -4.32
C CYS A 24 -7.41 -20.18 -3.08
N GLU A 25 -6.94 -19.01 -2.59
CA GLU A 25 -7.60 -18.32 -1.49
C GLU A 25 -9.07 -18.03 -1.83
N LYS A 26 -9.35 -17.49 -3.02
CA LYS A 26 -10.72 -17.15 -3.45
C LYS A 26 -11.57 -18.38 -3.79
N LEU A 27 -10.99 -19.41 -4.37
CA LEU A 27 -11.65 -20.69 -4.55
C LEU A 27 -12.12 -21.28 -3.21
N PHE A 28 -11.31 -21.13 -2.16
CA PHE A 28 -11.72 -21.56 -0.82
C PHE A 28 -12.77 -20.64 -0.20
N GLU A 29 -12.56 -19.32 -0.21
CA GLU A 29 -13.44 -18.34 0.43
C GLU A 29 -14.82 -18.26 -0.22
N ILE A 30 -14.88 -18.21 -1.55
CA ILE A 30 -16.11 -17.94 -2.31
C ILE A 30 -16.75 -19.21 -2.82
N ASN A 31 -15.95 -20.15 -3.35
CA ASN A 31 -16.47 -21.35 -3.99
C ASN A 31 -16.45 -22.59 -3.09
N HIS A 32 -15.90 -22.46 -1.86
CA HIS A 32 -15.75 -23.57 -0.89
C HIS A 32 -14.95 -24.76 -1.44
N ILE A 33 -13.99 -24.48 -2.33
CA ILE A 33 -13.13 -25.50 -2.93
C ILE A 33 -11.72 -25.38 -2.32
N LYS A 34 -11.31 -26.42 -1.58
CA LYS A 34 -9.96 -26.49 -0.99
C LYS A 34 -9.00 -27.18 -1.98
N LEU A 35 -7.96 -26.47 -2.39
CA LEU A 35 -6.93 -26.94 -3.32
C LEU A 35 -5.58 -26.35 -2.91
N SER A 36 -4.46 -27.08 -3.16
CA SER A 36 -3.14 -26.49 -2.99
C SER A 36 -2.81 -25.55 -4.15
N ASP A 37 -2.10 -24.45 -3.84
CA ASP A 37 -1.68 -23.49 -4.86
C ASP A 37 -0.71 -24.12 -5.89
N GLU A 38 0.09 -25.12 -5.49
CA GLU A 38 0.97 -25.83 -6.40
C GLU A 38 0.18 -26.74 -7.38
N THR A 39 -0.88 -27.39 -6.90
CA THR A 39 -1.76 -28.16 -7.78
C THR A 39 -2.44 -27.27 -8.81
N LEU A 40 -2.99 -26.13 -8.35
CA LEU A 40 -3.60 -25.17 -9.27
C LEU A 40 -2.57 -24.61 -10.26
N ARG A 41 -1.38 -24.25 -9.79
CA ARG A 41 -0.29 -23.74 -10.63
C ARG A 41 0.08 -24.73 -11.75
N THR A 42 0.20 -26.01 -11.41
CA THR A 42 0.50 -27.07 -12.39
C THR A 42 -0.60 -27.17 -13.44
N TRP A 43 -1.86 -27.11 -13.04
CA TRP A 43 -2.98 -27.16 -13.98
C TRP A 43 -3.03 -25.91 -14.88
N LEU A 44 -2.82 -24.73 -14.31
CA LEU A 44 -2.84 -23.49 -15.08
C LEU A 44 -1.67 -23.40 -16.08
N ILE A 45 -0.50 -23.93 -15.74
CA ILE A 45 0.63 -24.02 -16.67
C ILE A 45 0.32 -25.00 -17.80
N ALA A 46 -0.23 -26.17 -17.50
CA ALA A 46 -0.61 -27.17 -18.48
C ALA A 46 -1.65 -26.67 -19.49
N GLU A 47 -2.55 -25.79 -19.05
CA GLU A 47 -3.59 -25.15 -19.87
C GLU A 47 -3.12 -23.84 -20.54
N GLY A 48 -1.86 -23.43 -20.37
CA GLY A 48 -1.34 -22.16 -20.90
C GLY A 48 -1.93 -20.89 -20.27
N LEU A 49 -2.67 -21.03 -19.16
CA LEU A 49 -3.36 -19.94 -18.48
C LEU A 49 -2.44 -19.16 -17.54
N TRP A 50 -1.29 -19.70 -17.17
CA TRP A 50 -0.33 -19.04 -16.29
C TRP A 50 1.11 -19.42 -16.63
N GLN A 51 2.02 -18.46 -16.51
CA GLN A 51 3.45 -18.68 -16.77
C GLN A 51 4.27 -18.18 -15.58
N LYS A 52 5.26 -18.97 -15.18
CA LYS A 52 6.20 -18.60 -14.12
C LYS A 52 7.16 -17.51 -14.61
N ARG A 53 6.99 -16.28 -14.12
CA ARG A 53 7.96 -15.19 -14.37
C ARG A 53 9.16 -15.34 -13.44
N ARG A 54 10.34 -15.63 -13.99
CA ARG A 54 11.60 -15.55 -13.23
C ARG A 54 11.95 -14.08 -12.99
N LYS A 55 11.86 -13.64 -11.74
CA LYS A 55 12.41 -12.33 -11.34
C LYS A 55 13.80 -12.54 -10.79
N GLY A 56 14.83 -11.88 -11.38
CA GLY A 56 16.16 -11.81 -10.80
C GLY A 56 16.11 -11.20 -9.40
N ARG A 57 16.74 -11.83 -8.42
CA ARG A 57 16.87 -11.29 -7.07
C ARG A 57 17.94 -10.19 -7.10
N LYS A 58 17.55 -8.92 -6.92
CA LYS A 58 18.52 -7.87 -6.61
C LYS A 58 18.88 -7.96 -5.12
N HIS A 59 20.17 -8.08 -4.83
CA HIS A 59 20.68 -7.96 -3.45
C HIS A 59 20.34 -6.56 -2.93
N ARG A 60 19.63 -6.49 -1.81
CA ARG A 60 19.29 -5.24 -1.14
C ARG A 60 19.74 -5.34 0.31
N LEU A 61 20.45 -4.32 0.78
CA LEU A 61 20.72 -4.18 2.21
C LEU A 61 19.39 -3.91 2.92
N TRP A 62 19.12 -4.68 3.94
CA TRP A 62 17.92 -4.57 4.75
C TRP A 62 18.21 -3.64 5.92
N ARG A 63 17.38 -2.62 6.11
CA ARG A 63 17.39 -1.86 7.35
C ARG A 63 16.67 -2.68 8.44
N GLU A 64 17.26 -2.72 9.62
CA GLU A 64 16.66 -3.31 10.79
C GLU A 64 15.27 -2.69 11.10
N ARG A 65 14.35 -3.50 11.59
CA ARG A 65 13.02 -3.05 11.97
C ARG A 65 13.07 -2.32 13.29
N ARG A 66 12.13 -1.44 13.53
CA ARG A 66 11.85 -0.94 14.86
C ARG A 66 11.32 -2.07 15.74
N HIS A 67 11.45 -1.91 17.07
CA HIS A 67 11.12 -2.99 18.01
C HIS A 67 9.65 -3.01 18.38
N HIS A 68 9.02 -1.84 18.49
CA HIS A 68 7.65 -1.72 18.99
C HIS A 68 6.71 -1.05 17.97
N PHE A 69 5.44 -1.46 18.04
CA PHE A 69 4.38 -0.83 17.27
C PHE A 69 4.30 0.67 17.59
N GLY A 70 4.16 1.48 16.56
CA GLY A 70 4.05 2.94 16.70
C GLY A 70 5.38 3.70 16.84
N GLU A 71 6.53 3.03 16.99
CA GLU A 71 7.83 3.73 16.98
C GLU A 71 8.09 4.44 15.66
N MET A 72 7.74 3.80 14.56
CA MET A 72 7.86 4.42 13.23
C MET A 72 6.81 3.86 12.27
N THR A 73 6.05 4.75 11.68
CA THR A 73 5.08 4.44 10.63
C THR A 73 5.54 5.04 9.32
N GLN A 74 5.63 4.25 8.26
CA GLN A 74 5.88 4.75 6.91
C GLN A 74 4.54 5.19 6.32
N MET A 75 4.48 6.40 5.78
CA MET A 75 3.30 6.95 5.11
C MET A 75 3.65 7.31 3.67
N ASP A 76 2.74 7.02 2.74
CA ASP A 76 2.91 7.34 1.32
C ASP A 76 1.57 7.32 0.58
N GLY A 77 1.51 8.00 -0.57
CA GLY A 77 0.41 7.95 -1.51
C GLY A 77 0.70 7.00 -2.66
N SER A 78 -0.29 6.22 -3.07
CA SER A 78 -0.21 5.37 -4.25
C SER A 78 -1.34 5.68 -5.22
N ARG A 79 -1.02 6.44 -6.27
CA ARG A 79 -1.95 6.69 -7.37
C ARG A 79 -2.01 5.48 -8.29
N HIS A 80 -3.20 4.99 -8.55
CA HIS A 80 -3.44 3.83 -9.40
C HIS A 80 -4.90 3.77 -9.86
N ALA A 81 -5.18 3.04 -10.93
CA ALA A 81 -6.53 2.67 -11.34
C ALA A 81 -7.10 1.57 -10.41
N TRP A 82 -7.33 1.92 -9.15
CA TRP A 82 -7.75 0.98 -8.11
C TRP A 82 -9.07 0.29 -8.43
N PHE A 83 -9.94 0.98 -9.16
CA PHE A 83 -11.23 0.48 -9.61
C PHE A 83 -11.21 0.00 -11.07
N GLU A 84 -10.03 -0.08 -11.71
CA GLU A 84 -9.89 -0.40 -13.14
C GLU A 84 -10.74 0.54 -14.00
N ASN A 85 -11.50 0.00 -14.96
CA ASN A 85 -12.44 0.78 -15.79
C ASN A 85 -13.81 1.01 -15.14
N ARG A 86 -14.00 0.57 -13.87
CA ARG A 86 -15.26 0.66 -13.12
C ARG A 86 -15.44 1.98 -12.37
N GLY A 87 -14.37 2.73 -12.18
CA GLY A 87 -14.36 3.99 -11.46
C GLY A 87 -13.15 4.86 -11.79
N PRO A 88 -13.10 6.09 -11.25
CA PRO A 88 -12.01 7.02 -11.52
C PRO A 88 -10.69 6.55 -10.88
N GLU A 89 -9.57 6.98 -11.45
CA GLU A 89 -8.29 6.88 -10.77
C GLU A 89 -8.33 7.64 -9.44
N CYS A 90 -7.72 7.05 -8.43
CA CYS A 90 -7.65 7.64 -7.11
C CYS A 90 -6.32 7.31 -6.43
N VAL A 91 -6.11 7.88 -5.26
CA VAL A 91 -4.89 7.68 -4.48
C VAL A 91 -5.22 6.88 -3.22
N LEU A 92 -4.50 5.80 -2.98
CA LEU A 92 -4.51 5.11 -1.69
C LEU A 92 -3.45 5.77 -0.79
N MET A 93 -3.90 6.54 0.21
CA MET A 93 -3.04 7.01 1.30
C MET A 93 -2.79 5.83 2.23
N GLY A 94 -1.56 5.32 2.22
CA GLY A 94 -1.17 4.12 2.94
C GLY A 94 -0.24 4.40 4.11
N TYR A 95 -0.39 3.59 5.15
CA TYR A 95 0.43 3.58 6.35
C TYR A 95 0.89 2.15 6.60
N ILE A 96 2.15 1.97 6.95
CA ILE A 96 2.67 0.68 7.39
C ILE A 96 3.57 0.88 8.61
N ASP A 97 3.24 0.19 9.69
CA ASP A 97 4.07 0.15 10.88
C ASP A 97 5.36 -0.63 10.61
N ASP A 98 6.48 -0.06 10.98
CA ASP A 98 7.80 -0.59 10.66
C ASP A 98 8.13 -1.87 11.43
N ALA A 99 7.69 -1.98 12.68
CA ALA A 99 7.94 -3.12 13.54
C ALA A 99 7.07 -4.32 13.15
N THR A 100 5.78 -4.12 13.09
CA THR A 100 4.78 -5.20 12.94
C THR A 100 4.37 -5.47 11.50
N GLY A 101 4.49 -4.45 10.62
CA GLY A 101 3.94 -4.50 9.26
C GLY A 101 2.43 -4.29 9.20
N THR A 102 1.80 -3.87 10.31
CA THR A 102 0.37 -3.53 10.34
C THR A 102 0.10 -2.41 9.34
N LYS A 103 -0.91 -2.61 8.50
CA LYS A 103 -1.29 -1.68 7.45
C LYS A 103 -2.56 -0.91 7.79
N TYR A 104 -2.60 0.32 7.33
CA TYR A 104 -3.80 1.13 7.25
C TYR A 104 -3.82 1.84 5.90
N GLY A 105 -4.98 1.99 5.30
CA GLY A 105 -5.13 2.71 4.04
C GLY A 105 -6.52 3.30 3.88
N ARG A 106 -6.60 4.40 3.13
CA ARG A 106 -7.85 5.02 2.73
C ARG A 106 -7.71 5.65 1.35
N PHE A 107 -8.73 5.52 0.54
CA PHE A 107 -8.79 6.13 -0.78
C PHE A 107 -9.18 7.61 -0.74
N TYR A 108 -8.56 8.39 -1.63
CA TYR A 108 -8.85 9.80 -1.85
C TYR A 108 -8.81 10.12 -3.35
N PRO A 109 -9.57 11.13 -3.82
CA PRO A 109 -9.56 11.50 -5.25
C PRO A 109 -8.19 11.99 -5.74
N TYR A 110 -7.38 12.54 -4.84
CA TYR A 110 -6.06 13.11 -5.16
C TYR A 110 -5.11 12.98 -3.97
N GLU A 111 -3.81 13.14 -4.23
CA GLU A 111 -2.78 13.31 -3.20
C GLU A 111 -2.56 14.79 -2.90
N GLY A 112 -2.58 15.15 -1.62
CA GLY A 112 -2.42 16.55 -1.22
C GLY A 112 -2.52 16.74 0.29
N THR A 113 -2.48 18.01 0.72
CA THR A 113 -2.46 18.38 2.14
C THR A 113 -3.72 17.89 2.88
N ILE A 114 -4.91 18.07 2.32
CA ILE A 114 -6.18 17.66 2.96
C ILE A 114 -6.25 16.13 3.12
N PRO A 115 -6.03 15.31 2.07
CA PRO A 115 -5.94 13.86 2.21
C PRO A 115 -4.90 13.40 3.23
N ALA A 116 -3.73 14.06 3.27
CA ALA A 116 -2.69 13.73 4.24
C ALA A 116 -3.15 13.96 5.69
N PHE A 117 -3.76 15.11 5.99
CA PHE A 117 -4.30 15.40 7.31
C PHE A 117 -5.46 14.49 7.70
N GLU A 118 -6.40 14.29 6.80
CA GLU A 118 -7.58 13.47 7.11
C GLU A 118 -7.19 12.00 7.34
N SER A 119 -6.33 11.46 6.50
CA SER A 119 -5.85 10.09 6.65
C SER A 119 -5.05 9.91 7.94
N LEU A 120 -4.17 10.87 8.30
CA LEU A 120 -3.43 10.84 9.57
C LEU A 120 -4.36 10.93 10.78
N LYS A 121 -5.36 11.83 10.75
CA LYS A 121 -6.37 11.93 11.81
C LYS A 121 -7.10 10.61 12.03
N ARG A 122 -7.48 9.92 10.96
CA ARG A 122 -8.15 8.61 11.03
C ARG A 122 -7.21 7.50 11.52
N TYR A 123 -5.95 7.52 11.07
CA TYR A 123 -4.92 6.61 11.57
C TYR A 123 -4.75 6.77 13.08
N ILE A 124 -4.57 8.02 13.57
CA ILE A 124 -4.41 8.31 14.99
C ILE A 124 -5.63 7.87 15.80
N LYS A 125 -6.84 8.10 15.31
CA LYS A 125 -8.07 7.64 15.98
C LYS A 125 -8.12 6.12 16.15
N ARG A 126 -7.52 5.37 15.24
CA ARG A 126 -7.55 3.91 15.26
C ARG A 126 -6.41 3.28 16.06
N TYR A 127 -5.22 3.84 15.97
CA TYR A 127 -3.99 3.21 16.46
C TYR A 127 -3.24 4.03 17.51
N GLY A 128 -3.63 5.26 17.74
CA GLY A 128 -2.89 6.20 18.56
C GLY A 128 -1.87 7.02 17.75
N ILE A 129 -1.21 7.95 18.44
CA ILE A 129 -0.20 8.84 17.86
C ILE A 129 1.10 8.04 17.70
N PRO A 130 1.66 7.90 16.47
CA PRO A 130 2.96 7.27 16.29
C PRO A 130 4.06 8.18 16.79
N PHE A 131 5.17 7.61 17.29
CA PHE A 131 6.33 8.37 17.72
C PHE A 131 7.00 9.09 16.55
N SER A 132 7.11 8.41 15.39
CA SER A 132 7.66 9.03 14.19
C SER A 132 6.92 8.59 12.92
N ILE A 133 6.90 9.48 11.91
CA ILE A 133 6.40 9.20 10.57
C ILE A 133 7.55 9.35 9.56
N TYR A 134 7.73 8.30 8.75
CA TYR A 134 8.71 8.26 7.70
C TYR A 134 8.06 8.63 6.36
N LEU A 135 8.44 9.78 5.80
CA LEU A 135 7.85 10.38 4.60
C LEU A 135 8.83 10.45 3.43
N ASP A 136 8.29 10.59 2.24
CA ASP A 136 9.02 11.06 1.06
C ASP A 136 9.31 12.58 1.16
N ARG A 137 10.23 13.03 0.32
CA ARG A 137 10.48 14.45 0.09
C ARG A 137 9.49 15.08 -0.91
N HIS A 138 8.26 14.58 -0.94
CA HIS A 138 7.21 15.15 -1.78
C HIS A 138 6.84 16.55 -1.28
N SER A 139 6.46 17.43 -2.19
CA SER A 139 6.14 18.85 -1.89
C SER A 139 5.04 19.02 -0.84
N THR A 140 4.09 18.09 -0.77
CA THR A 140 3.02 18.09 0.24
C THR A 140 3.54 17.98 1.67
N TYR A 141 4.69 17.30 1.84
CA TYR A 141 5.27 16.99 3.15
C TYR A 141 6.53 17.80 3.45
N LYS A 142 7.03 18.57 2.48
CA LYS A 142 8.22 19.39 2.64
C LYS A 142 7.86 20.86 2.49
N GLY A 143 8.26 21.67 3.45
CA GLY A 143 8.09 23.11 3.37
C GLY A 143 8.85 23.70 2.19
N TRP A 144 8.14 24.31 1.25
CA TRP A 144 8.66 25.15 0.17
C TRP A 144 8.26 26.62 0.39
N ALA A 145 7.63 26.93 1.53
CA ALA A 145 7.31 28.31 1.86
C ALA A 145 8.61 29.13 1.93
N LYS A 146 8.60 30.32 1.34
CA LYS A 146 9.69 31.28 1.54
C LYS A 146 9.80 31.51 3.05
N MET A 147 11.01 31.32 3.58
CA MET A 147 11.29 31.60 4.99
C MET A 147 10.96 33.06 5.27
N THR A 148 10.36 33.31 6.41
CA THR A 148 10.22 34.69 6.90
C THR A 148 11.62 35.18 7.34
N ILE A 149 11.84 36.51 7.33
CA ILE A 149 13.09 37.12 7.76
C ILE A 149 13.49 36.66 9.17
N ASP A 150 12.50 36.48 10.07
CA ASP A 150 12.76 36.00 11.42
C ASP A 150 13.18 34.52 11.45
N GLN A 151 12.70 33.69 10.55
CA GLN A 151 13.10 32.28 10.41
C GLN A 151 14.53 32.18 9.83
N GLU A 152 14.87 33.04 8.87
CA GLU A 152 16.24 33.15 8.34
C GLU A 152 17.22 33.57 9.42
N LEU A 153 16.88 34.56 10.24
CA LEU A 153 17.70 35.04 11.35
C LEU A 153 17.91 33.97 12.45
N ARG A 154 16.92 33.08 12.66
CA ARG A 154 17.00 31.97 13.62
C ARG A 154 17.59 30.70 13.05
N ASN A 155 17.96 30.69 11.78
CA ASN A 155 18.44 29.49 11.06
C ASN A 155 17.45 28.31 11.14
N GLU A 156 16.15 28.61 11.23
CA GLU A 156 15.07 27.62 11.31
C GLU A 156 14.72 27.13 9.92
N LYS A 157 14.52 25.82 9.77
CA LYS A 157 14.05 25.24 8.50
C LYS A 157 12.57 25.55 8.30
N SER A 158 12.20 26.01 7.10
CA SER A 158 10.78 26.12 6.71
C SER A 158 10.13 24.73 6.77
N LEU A 159 9.11 24.59 7.63
CA LEU A 159 8.31 23.38 7.74
C LEU A 159 7.06 23.50 6.87
N SER A 160 6.58 22.37 6.33
CA SER A 160 5.26 22.33 5.71
C SER A 160 4.18 22.41 6.80
N GLN A 161 2.95 22.74 6.39
CA GLN A 161 1.80 22.70 7.32
C GLN A 161 1.63 21.32 7.97
N PHE A 162 1.94 20.27 7.22
CA PHE A 162 1.88 18.90 7.72
C PHE A 162 2.94 18.64 8.80
N GLU A 163 4.18 19.07 8.56
CA GLU A 163 5.27 18.94 9.54
C GLU A 163 5.01 19.75 10.81
N GLU A 164 4.47 20.97 10.69
CA GLU A 164 4.11 21.79 11.85
C GLU A 164 3.03 21.12 12.71
N ALA A 165 2.00 20.57 12.08
CA ALA A 165 0.94 19.87 12.80
C ALA A 165 1.46 18.56 13.44
N ALA A 166 2.29 17.80 12.75
CA ALA A 166 2.93 16.62 13.29
C ALA A 166 3.79 16.96 14.52
N LYS A 167 4.59 18.02 14.45
CA LYS A 167 5.40 18.51 15.57
C LYS A 167 4.54 18.92 16.78
N LYS A 168 3.41 19.60 16.55
CA LYS A 168 2.45 19.95 17.62
C LYS A 168 1.84 18.73 18.29
N LEU A 169 1.73 17.60 17.57
CA LEU A 169 1.26 16.33 18.10
C LEU A 169 2.38 15.49 18.74
N GLY A 170 3.62 15.97 18.77
CA GLY A 170 4.76 15.24 19.27
C GLY A 170 5.25 14.14 18.34
N ILE A 171 4.94 14.22 17.04
CA ILE A 171 5.34 13.25 16.02
C ILE A 171 6.63 13.72 15.35
N ASP A 172 7.68 12.91 15.38
CA ASP A 172 8.92 13.18 14.64
C ASP A 172 8.76 12.84 13.16
N ILE A 173 9.08 13.79 12.28
CA ILE A 173 9.09 13.56 10.84
C ILE A 173 10.49 13.17 10.37
N ILE A 174 10.59 12.00 9.74
CA ILE A 174 11.83 11.48 9.17
C ILE A 174 11.69 11.45 7.65
N HIS A 175 12.49 12.27 6.96
CA HIS A 175 12.49 12.27 5.49
C HIS A 175 13.39 11.17 4.93
N ALA A 176 12.87 10.42 3.95
CA ALA A 176 13.63 9.40 3.24
C ALA A 176 14.82 10.05 2.50
N GLN A 177 16.03 9.61 2.83
CA GLN A 177 17.24 10.08 2.13
C GLN A 177 17.45 9.37 0.79
N SER A 178 16.81 8.21 0.57
CA SER A 178 16.92 7.41 -0.64
C SER A 178 15.68 6.54 -0.88
N ALA A 179 15.39 6.23 -2.14
CA ALA A 179 14.28 5.35 -2.54
C ALA A 179 14.33 3.95 -1.88
N PRO A 180 15.51 3.28 -1.67
CA PRO A 180 15.56 2.00 -0.97
C PRO A 180 15.03 2.03 0.46
N ALA A 181 15.09 3.19 1.12
CA ALA A 181 14.65 3.35 2.50
C ALA A 181 13.13 3.18 2.69
N LYS A 182 12.32 3.41 1.64
CA LYS A 182 10.85 3.19 1.60
C LYS A 182 10.43 1.80 1.13
N GLY A 183 11.34 0.88 0.95
CA GLY A 183 11.07 -0.43 0.34
C GLY A 183 9.98 -1.29 0.98
N ARG A 184 9.47 -0.94 2.17
CA ARG A 184 8.34 -1.66 2.82
C ARG A 184 7.01 -1.18 2.30
N ILE A 185 6.76 0.13 2.34
CA ILE A 185 5.49 0.68 1.86
C ILE A 185 5.35 0.50 0.35
N GLU A 186 6.44 0.65 -0.42
CA GLU A 186 6.43 0.36 -1.86
C GLU A 186 6.08 -1.10 -2.18
N ARG A 187 6.62 -2.07 -1.42
CA ARG A 187 6.26 -3.49 -1.58
C ARG A 187 4.82 -3.75 -1.16
N SER A 188 4.36 -3.05 -0.11
CA SER A 188 2.96 -3.10 0.29
C SER A 188 2.05 -2.65 -0.85
N PHE A 189 2.31 -1.48 -1.43
CA PHE A 189 1.53 -0.99 -2.56
C PHE A 189 1.56 -1.92 -3.77
N LYS A 190 2.70 -2.52 -4.11
CA LYS A 190 2.77 -3.53 -5.18
C LYS A 190 1.88 -4.74 -4.91
N THR A 191 1.83 -5.19 -3.67
CA THR A 191 0.93 -6.28 -3.27
C THR A 191 -0.53 -5.83 -3.34
N ASP A 192 -0.82 -4.62 -2.88
CA ASP A 192 -2.17 -4.06 -2.88
C ASP A 192 -2.65 -3.79 -4.32
N GLN A 193 -1.79 -3.27 -5.20
CA GLN A 193 -2.08 -3.09 -6.64
C GLN A 193 -2.37 -4.42 -7.35
N ASP A 194 -1.71 -5.51 -6.95
CA ASP A 194 -2.00 -6.83 -7.52
C ASP A 194 -3.25 -7.48 -6.90
N ARG A 195 -3.47 -7.33 -5.59
CA ARG A 195 -4.52 -8.07 -4.86
C ARG A 195 -5.78 -7.22 -4.59
N LEU A 196 -5.61 -6.01 -4.04
CA LEU A 196 -6.74 -5.18 -3.61
C LEU A 196 -7.62 -4.75 -4.80
N VAL A 197 -7.02 -4.45 -5.95
CA VAL A 197 -7.77 -4.15 -7.19
C VAL A 197 -8.74 -5.27 -7.54
N LYS A 198 -8.28 -6.53 -7.44
CA LYS A 198 -9.07 -7.73 -7.72
C LYS A 198 -10.12 -8.00 -6.64
N GLU A 199 -9.78 -7.74 -5.37
CA GLU A 199 -10.75 -7.81 -4.26
C GLU A 199 -11.89 -6.81 -4.44
N LEU A 200 -11.56 -5.55 -4.78
CA LEU A 200 -12.56 -4.51 -5.06
C LEU A 200 -13.46 -4.90 -6.24
N ARG A 201 -12.91 -5.55 -7.26
CA ARG A 201 -13.67 -6.07 -8.40
C ARG A 201 -14.63 -7.17 -7.97
N LEU A 202 -14.18 -8.16 -7.21
CA LEU A 202 -15.02 -9.25 -6.72
C LEU A 202 -16.13 -8.74 -5.79
N ALA A 203 -15.85 -7.72 -5.00
CA ALA A 203 -16.83 -7.09 -4.11
C ALA A 203 -17.78 -6.10 -4.82
N GLY A 204 -17.59 -5.85 -6.13
CA GLY A 204 -18.41 -4.90 -6.89
C GLY A 204 -18.16 -3.42 -6.52
N ILE A 205 -17.06 -3.12 -5.81
CA ILE A 205 -16.75 -1.77 -5.34
C ILE A 205 -16.11 -0.97 -6.48
N SER A 206 -16.68 0.22 -6.77
CA SER A 206 -16.24 1.12 -7.83
C SER A 206 -16.13 2.57 -7.40
N THR A 207 -16.39 2.89 -6.13
CA THR A 207 -16.35 4.24 -5.57
C THR A 207 -15.44 4.33 -4.36
N ILE A 208 -15.07 5.56 -3.98
CA ILE A 208 -14.20 5.86 -2.83
C ILE A 208 -15.00 5.83 -1.51
N GLU A 209 -16.31 5.95 -1.57
CA GLU A 209 -17.23 6.02 -0.43
C GLU A 209 -17.43 4.68 0.28
#